data_128f6a305f17b443f3181a1b7db5b70e
#
_entry.id   128f6a305f17b443f3181a1b7db5b70e
#
_cell.length_a   1.000
_cell.length_b   1.000
_cell.length_c   1.000
_cell.angle_alpha   90.00
_cell.angle_beta   90.00
_cell.angle_gamma   90.00
#
_symmetry.space_group_name_H-M   'P 1'
#
loop_
_entity.id
_entity.type
_entity.pdbx_description
1 polymer ?
#
loop_
_entity_poly.entity_id
_entity_poly.type
_entity_poly.pdbx_seq_one_letter_code
_entity_poly.pdbx_strand_id
1 'polypeptide(L)'
;MTIKKSLATAAVLLSSVVVLTACGGGSKSTTSSTATTTAATTQAAKSTASGELKDGTYKLVSETDKRGWHVEFTIVVEGGKITSSDYDNLNKDGKRKSEDEGYEKQMKDKVKVGPAEYFKAYNVGLVQKQTPSDVEAVSGATNAHTSFVEYANKLIEAAKKGDTKEIKVAAPQG
;
A
#
# COMPACT_ATOMS: atom_id res chain seq x y z
N MET A 1 -16.34 22.53 -37.66
CA MET A 1 -15.93 23.75 -36.93
C MET A 1 -14.60 23.48 -36.26
N THR A 2 -13.54 24.02 -36.78
CA THR A 2 -12.13 23.69 -36.53
C THR A 2 -11.57 24.66 -35.50
N ILE A 3 -10.99 24.22 -34.37
CA ILE A 3 -10.20 25.10 -33.48
C ILE A 3 -8.94 24.32 -33.02
N LYS A 4 -7.91 24.57 -33.64
CA LYS A 4 -6.56 25.18 -33.44
C LYS A 4 -5.82 24.72 -32.16
N LYS A 5 -4.68 24.11 -32.47
CA LYS A 5 -3.55 23.77 -31.58
C LYS A 5 -2.94 25.03 -30.93
N SER A 6 -2.44 24.89 -29.72
CA SER A 6 -1.40 25.76 -29.17
C SER A 6 -0.39 24.93 -28.40
N LEU A 7 0.81 24.85 -28.96
CA LEU A 7 2.04 24.44 -28.27
C LEU A 7 2.54 25.59 -27.43
N ALA A 8 3.01 25.32 -26.24
CA ALA A 8 3.91 26.20 -25.51
C ALA A 8 5.02 25.35 -24.85
N THR A 9 6.18 25.47 -25.43
CA THR A 9 7.47 24.96 -25.00
C THR A 9 8.04 25.91 -23.96
N ALA A 10 8.52 25.42 -22.81
CA ALA A 10 9.45 26.17 -21.98
C ALA A 10 10.42 25.19 -21.32
N ALA A 11 11.62 25.17 -21.82
CA ALA A 11 12.80 24.54 -21.23
C ALA A 11 13.44 25.50 -20.22
N VAL A 12 13.76 25.02 -19.02
CA VAL A 12 14.72 25.68 -18.13
C VAL A 12 15.63 24.63 -17.53
N LEU A 13 16.88 24.67 -17.99
CA LEU A 13 18.04 23.98 -17.44
C LEU A 13 18.59 24.83 -16.27
N LEU A 14 18.84 24.23 -15.13
CA LEU A 14 19.77 24.78 -14.15
C LEU A 14 20.51 23.65 -13.44
N SER A 15 21.76 23.50 -13.83
CA SER A 15 22.80 22.69 -13.21
C SER A 15 23.28 23.38 -11.93
N SER A 16 23.48 22.62 -10.87
CA SER A 16 24.37 23.03 -9.78
C SER A 16 25.00 21.81 -9.14
N VAL A 17 26.27 21.61 -9.48
CA VAL A 17 27.23 20.69 -8.87
C VAL A 17 27.83 21.38 -7.64
N VAL A 18 27.74 20.75 -6.47
CA VAL A 18 28.58 21.11 -5.31
C VAL A 18 29.30 19.84 -4.86
N VAL A 19 30.60 19.82 -5.14
CA VAL A 19 31.56 18.87 -4.60
C VAL A 19 32.14 19.48 -3.31
N LEU A 20 32.05 18.78 -2.19
CA LEU A 20 32.83 19.04 -1.02
C LEU A 20 33.61 17.79 -0.63
N THR A 21 34.89 17.80 -0.98
CA THR A 21 35.94 16.96 -0.42
C THR A 21 36.43 17.58 0.87
N ALA A 22 36.46 16.81 1.95
CA ALA A 22 37.32 17.12 3.09
C ALA A 22 37.89 15.82 3.66
N CYS A 23 39.22 15.79 3.58
CA CYS A 23 40.14 14.74 3.99
C CYS A 23 40.64 14.98 5.42
N GLY A 24 41.10 13.93 6.09
CA GLY A 24 41.95 14.00 7.29
C GLY A 24 41.33 13.28 8.48
N GLY A 25 41.83 12.25 9.03
CA GLY A 25 43.16 11.77 9.27
C GLY A 25 43.32 11.42 10.73
N GLY A 26 43.67 10.17 11.03
CA GLY A 26 44.60 9.88 12.10
C GLY A 26 44.11 9.29 13.44
N SER A 27 44.38 8.02 13.59
CA SER A 27 45.07 7.35 14.73
C SER A 27 44.36 6.96 16.04
N LYS A 28 44.30 5.66 16.14
CA LYS A 28 44.81 4.73 17.20
C LYS A 28 44.39 4.86 18.66
N SER A 29 43.96 3.71 19.12
CA SER A 29 44.37 2.94 20.32
C SER A 29 43.49 3.03 21.56
N THR A 30 43.01 1.96 21.93
CA THR A 30 43.23 0.93 22.93
C THR A 30 42.26 0.85 24.08
N THR A 31 41.66 -0.32 24.17
CA THR A 31 41.50 -1.21 25.31
C THR A 31 40.51 -0.89 26.43
N SER A 32 39.69 -1.88 26.59
CA SER A 32 39.33 -2.61 27.80
C SER A 32 37.99 -2.34 28.47
N SER A 33 37.21 -3.40 28.38
CA SER A 33 36.51 -4.16 29.42
C SER A 33 35.42 -3.51 30.26
N THR A 34 34.33 -4.15 30.25
CA THR A 34 33.65 -4.86 31.30
C THR A 34 32.17 -4.54 31.43
N ALA A 35 31.44 -5.55 31.07
CA ALA A 35 30.29 -6.16 31.75
C ALA A 35 29.00 -5.36 32.05
N THR A 36 27.95 -5.95 31.50
CA THR A 36 26.70 -6.34 32.14
C THR A 36 25.68 -5.27 32.46
N THR A 37 24.59 -5.27 31.76
CA THR A 37 23.30 -5.66 32.33
C THR A 37 22.19 -5.58 31.25
N THR A 38 21.54 -6.70 31.09
CA THR A 38 20.30 -7.00 30.42
C THR A 38 19.21 -5.94 30.63
N ALA A 39 18.74 -5.36 29.56
CA ALA A 39 17.38 -4.86 29.50
C ALA A 39 16.80 -5.29 28.15
N ALA A 40 16.01 -6.34 28.17
CA ALA A 40 15.22 -6.77 27.02
C ALA A 40 14.14 -5.71 26.76
N THR A 41 14.44 -4.78 25.89
CA THR A 41 13.41 -3.96 25.25
C THR A 41 12.96 -4.72 24.02
N THR A 42 11.80 -5.31 24.10
CA THR A 42 11.06 -5.86 22.96
C THR A 42 10.76 -4.71 22.01
N GLN A 43 11.72 -4.37 21.17
CA GLN A 43 11.43 -3.58 19.98
C GLN A 43 10.64 -4.49 19.05
N ALA A 44 9.36 -4.14 18.89
CA ALA A 44 8.57 -4.59 17.76
C ALA A 44 9.42 -4.39 16.49
N ALA A 45 9.80 -5.49 15.88
CA ALA A 45 10.58 -5.49 14.67
C ALA A 45 9.77 -4.74 13.61
N LYS A 46 10.16 -3.50 13.35
CA LYS A 46 9.80 -2.77 12.14
C LYS A 46 10.41 -3.57 10.99
N SER A 47 9.63 -4.47 10.42
CA SER A 47 10.01 -5.25 9.27
C SER A 47 10.12 -4.31 8.07
N THR A 48 11.27 -3.68 7.93
CA THR A 48 11.70 -3.08 6.67
C THR A 48 12.20 -4.22 5.77
N ALA A 49 11.27 -5.01 5.26
CA ALA A 49 11.57 -5.93 4.19
C ALA A 49 11.57 -5.12 2.87
N SER A 50 12.62 -4.34 2.67
CA SER A 50 12.93 -3.72 1.39
C SER A 50 13.52 -4.77 0.44
N GLY A 51 12.71 -5.74 0.03
CA GLY A 51 12.96 -6.45 -1.20
C GLY A 51 12.37 -5.60 -2.32
N GLU A 52 13.17 -5.29 -3.33
CA GLU A 52 12.71 -4.55 -4.50
C GLU A 52 11.52 -5.28 -5.13
N LEU A 53 10.41 -4.56 -5.31
CA LEU A 53 9.22 -5.12 -5.94
C LEU A 53 9.50 -5.28 -7.44
N LYS A 54 9.09 -6.40 -8.03
CA LYS A 54 9.20 -6.63 -9.47
C LYS A 54 8.01 -6.00 -10.17
N ASP A 55 8.27 -5.36 -11.30
CA ASP A 55 7.24 -4.73 -12.11
C ASP A 55 6.23 -5.77 -12.60
N GLY A 56 4.96 -5.39 -12.58
CA GLY A 56 3.87 -6.26 -12.98
C GLY A 56 2.53 -5.89 -12.33
N THR A 57 1.50 -6.62 -12.73
CA THR A 57 0.16 -6.54 -12.14
C THR A 57 -0.08 -7.78 -11.28
N TYR A 58 -0.45 -7.57 -10.05
CA TYR A 58 -0.69 -8.62 -9.06
C TYR A 58 -2.13 -8.56 -8.59
N LYS A 59 -2.84 -9.67 -8.68
CA LYS A 59 -4.27 -9.78 -8.36
C LYS A 59 -4.52 -10.80 -7.26
N LEU A 60 -5.42 -10.43 -6.34
CA LEU A 60 -5.94 -11.32 -5.31
C LEU A 60 -7.47 -11.31 -5.37
N VAL A 61 -8.05 -12.49 -5.23
CA VAL A 61 -9.52 -12.67 -5.17
C VAL A 61 -9.84 -13.54 -3.96
N SER A 62 -10.82 -13.12 -3.15
CA SER A 62 -11.29 -13.95 -2.06
C SER A 62 -12.48 -14.81 -2.47
N GLU A 63 -12.77 -15.83 -1.67
CA GLU A 63 -14.07 -16.49 -1.70
C GLU A 63 -15.16 -15.49 -1.30
N THR A 64 -16.41 -15.82 -1.69
CA THR A 64 -17.58 -15.01 -1.35
C THR A 64 -17.95 -15.19 0.12
N ASP A 65 -18.18 -14.08 0.81
CA ASP A 65 -18.64 -14.06 2.19
C ASP A 65 -20.14 -14.42 2.32
N LYS A 66 -20.61 -14.57 3.55
CA LYS A 66 -22.01 -14.89 3.85
C LYS A 66 -23.01 -13.82 3.41
N ARG A 67 -22.56 -12.64 3.07
CA ARG A 67 -23.37 -11.51 2.61
C ARG A 67 -23.39 -11.39 1.08
N GLY A 68 -22.69 -12.29 0.38
CA GLY A 68 -22.62 -12.32 -1.08
C GLY A 68 -21.54 -11.40 -1.67
N TRP A 69 -20.54 -10.98 -0.89
CA TRP A 69 -19.42 -10.16 -1.33
C TRP A 69 -18.13 -10.96 -1.35
N HIS A 70 -17.31 -10.74 -2.37
CA HIS A 70 -15.93 -11.21 -2.41
C HIS A 70 -14.99 -10.03 -2.63
N VAL A 71 -13.78 -10.15 -2.17
CA VAL A 71 -12.73 -9.13 -2.38
C VAL A 71 -12.11 -9.34 -3.75
N GLU A 72 -11.96 -8.27 -4.52
CA GLU A 72 -10.98 -8.15 -5.58
C GLU A 72 -9.96 -7.08 -5.21
N PHE A 73 -8.69 -7.46 -5.29
CA PHE A 73 -7.61 -6.54 -4.99
C PHE A 73 -6.50 -6.66 -6.04
N THR A 74 -6.23 -5.58 -6.73
CA THR A 74 -5.17 -5.50 -7.74
C THR A 74 -4.18 -4.40 -7.38
N ILE A 75 -2.89 -4.69 -7.48
CA ILE A 75 -1.84 -3.66 -7.44
C ILE A 75 -1.03 -3.72 -8.73
N VAL A 76 -0.56 -2.56 -9.17
CA VAL A 76 0.40 -2.41 -10.27
C VAL A 76 1.72 -1.91 -9.69
N VAL A 77 2.80 -2.58 -10.05
CA VAL A 77 4.16 -2.19 -9.68
C VAL A 77 4.92 -1.77 -10.92
N GLU A 78 5.52 -0.59 -10.87
CA GLU A 78 6.36 -0.04 -11.92
C GLU A 78 7.58 0.65 -11.29
N GLY A 79 8.76 0.36 -11.81
CA GLY A 79 10.01 0.88 -11.26
C GLY A 79 10.24 0.50 -9.80
N GLY A 80 9.80 -0.70 -9.40
CA GLY A 80 9.95 -1.20 -8.04
C GLY A 80 9.01 -0.57 -7.00
N LYS A 81 7.98 0.17 -7.44
CA LYS A 81 7.01 0.86 -6.57
C LYS A 81 5.58 0.55 -6.97
N ILE A 82 4.69 0.53 -6.01
CA ILE A 82 3.25 0.42 -6.25
C ILE A 82 2.76 1.75 -6.84
N THR A 83 2.34 1.72 -8.11
CA THR A 83 1.83 2.90 -8.84
C THR A 83 0.32 2.94 -8.88
N SER A 84 -0.35 1.79 -8.69
CA SER A 84 -1.80 1.69 -8.63
C SER A 84 -2.23 0.67 -7.57
N SER A 85 -3.36 0.93 -6.97
CA SER A 85 -4.03 0.05 -6.01
C SER A 85 -5.54 0.12 -6.26
N ASP A 86 -6.17 -1.02 -6.42
CA ASP A 86 -7.61 -1.16 -6.61
C ASP A 86 -8.15 -2.28 -5.71
N TYR A 87 -8.52 -1.93 -4.50
CA TYR A 87 -9.13 -2.77 -3.49
C TYR A 87 -10.60 -2.44 -3.37
N ASP A 88 -11.48 -3.42 -3.57
CA ASP A 88 -12.92 -3.31 -3.36
C ASP A 88 -13.54 -4.68 -3.09
N ASN A 89 -14.81 -4.69 -2.74
CA ASN A 89 -15.63 -5.89 -2.67
C ASN A 89 -16.64 -5.89 -3.81
N LEU A 90 -16.79 -7.02 -4.49
CA LEU A 90 -17.73 -7.19 -5.58
C LEU A 90 -18.81 -8.20 -5.19
N ASN A 91 -20.04 -7.97 -5.66
CA ASN A 91 -21.11 -8.96 -5.53
C ASN A 91 -21.07 -9.95 -6.72
N LYS A 92 -21.97 -10.94 -6.72
CA LYS A 92 -22.09 -11.95 -7.79
C LYS A 92 -22.34 -11.36 -9.19
N ASP A 93 -22.85 -10.14 -9.26
CA ASP A 93 -23.17 -9.44 -10.52
C ASP A 93 -22.00 -8.52 -10.95
N GLY A 94 -20.89 -8.56 -10.24
CA GLY A 94 -19.71 -7.72 -10.49
C GLY A 94 -19.85 -6.27 -10.04
N LYS A 95 -20.94 -5.93 -9.33
CA LYS A 95 -21.12 -4.57 -8.81
C LYS A 95 -20.20 -4.34 -7.60
N ARG A 96 -19.51 -3.22 -7.62
CA ARG A 96 -18.61 -2.80 -6.54
C ARG A 96 -19.38 -2.32 -5.32
N LYS A 97 -18.90 -2.65 -4.14
CA LYS A 97 -19.50 -2.18 -2.89
C LYS A 97 -19.34 -0.67 -2.71
N SER A 98 -18.25 -0.10 -3.20
CA SER A 98 -18.05 1.35 -3.23
C SER A 98 -19.08 2.11 -4.09
N GLU A 99 -19.77 1.42 -5.00
CA GLU A 99 -20.80 1.97 -5.89
C GLU A 99 -22.22 1.61 -5.43
N ASP A 100 -22.37 0.90 -4.32
CA ASP A 100 -23.66 0.53 -3.77
C ASP A 100 -24.23 1.65 -2.89
N GLU A 101 -25.09 2.48 -3.48
CA GLU A 101 -25.70 3.63 -2.79
C GLU A 101 -26.52 3.22 -1.55
N GLY A 102 -27.15 2.06 -1.58
CA GLY A 102 -27.94 1.55 -0.45
C GLY A 102 -27.03 1.18 0.72
N TYR A 103 -25.95 0.47 0.45
CA TYR A 103 -24.96 0.12 1.45
C TYR A 103 -24.19 1.36 1.96
N GLU A 104 -23.82 2.27 1.05
CA GLU A 104 -23.19 3.55 1.36
C GLU A 104 -24.02 4.35 2.37
N LYS A 105 -25.32 4.52 2.07
CA LYS A 105 -26.25 5.22 2.97
C LYS A 105 -26.37 4.54 4.33
N GLN A 106 -26.55 3.22 4.35
CA GLN A 106 -26.68 2.45 5.59
C GLN A 106 -25.44 2.58 6.49
N MET A 107 -24.24 2.55 5.89
CA MET A 107 -22.99 2.71 6.62
C MET A 107 -22.84 4.12 7.15
N LYS A 108 -23.11 5.14 6.34
CA LYS A 108 -23.04 6.55 6.76
C LYS A 108 -24.01 6.88 7.90
N ASP A 109 -25.20 6.31 7.88
CA ASP A 109 -26.17 6.50 8.96
C ASP A 109 -25.65 5.90 10.29
N LYS A 110 -24.95 4.76 10.24
CA LYS A 110 -24.47 4.04 11.42
C LYS A 110 -23.12 4.54 11.94
N VAL A 111 -22.13 4.67 11.04
CA VAL A 111 -20.73 4.90 11.41
C VAL A 111 -20.11 6.13 10.77
N LYS A 112 -20.93 6.94 10.06
CA LYS A 112 -20.56 8.22 9.44
C LYS A 112 -19.58 8.11 8.26
N VAL A 113 -19.20 6.91 7.87
CA VAL A 113 -18.33 6.64 6.72
C VAL A 113 -18.94 5.53 5.86
N GLY A 114 -18.79 5.64 4.55
CA GLY A 114 -19.29 4.65 3.59
C GLY A 114 -18.16 3.94 2.84
N PRO A 115 -18.47 2.84 2.11
CA PRO A 115 -17.49 2.10 1.34
C PRO A 115 -16.76 2.91 0.28
N ALA A 116 -17.42 3.82 -0.41
CA ALA A 116 -16.78 4.69 -1.39
C ALA A 116 -15.63 5.49 -0.79
N GLU A 117 -15.78 5.92 0.45
CA GLU A 117 -14.79 6.74 1.15
C GLU A 117 -13.62 5.90 1.66
N TYR A 118 -13.86 4.81 2.40
CA TYR A 118 -12.77 4.05 2.98
C TYR A 118 -11.99 3.22 1.95
N PHE A 119 -12.63 2.67 0.92
CA PHE A 119 -11.89 1.99 -0.14
C PHE A 119 -10.97 2.95 -0.88
N LYS A 120 -11.45 4.16 -1.20
CA LYS A 120 -10.62 5.20 -1.79
C LYS A 120 -9.44 5.58 -0.90
N ALA A 121 -9.67 5.76 0.40
CA ALA A 121 -8.62 6.12 1.36
C ALA A 121 -7.53 5.03 1.41
N TYR A 122 -7.91 3.75 1.45
CA TYR A 122 -6.94 2.64 1.49
C TYR A 122 -6.15 2.53 0.20
N ASN A 123 -6.79 2.64 -0.96
CA ASN A 123 -6.12 2.58 -2.26
C ASN A 123 -5.11 3.71 -2.44
N VAL A 124 -5.51 4.94 -2.15
CA VAL A 124 -4.61 6.12 -2.21
C VAL A 124 -3.50 5.99 -1.17
N GLY A 125 -3.83 5.56 0.05
CA GLY A 125 -2.88 5.37 1.12
C GLY A 125 -1.78 4.38 0.77
N LEU A 126 -2.11 3.24 0.14
CA LEU A 126 -1.11 2.24 -0.26
C LEU A 126 -0.13 2.77 -1.29
N VAL A 127 -0.62 3.49 -2.31
CA VAL A 127 0.25 4.11 -3.32
C VAL A 127 1.17 5.16 -2.71
N GLN A 128 0.68 5.95 -1.75
CA GLN A 128 1.48 6.98 -1.10
C GLN A 128 2.48 6.43 -0.10
N LYS A 129 2.07 5.45 0.71
CA LYS A 129 2.88 4.91 1.82
C LYS A 129 3.78 3.75 1.39
N GLN A 130 3.43 3.01 0.33
CA GLN A 130 4.14 1.81 -0.15
C GLN A 130 4.17 0.65 0.86
N THR A 131 3.60 0.84 2.02
CA THR A 131 3.60 -0.09 3.15
C THR A 131 2.17 -0.20 3.69
N PRO A 132 1.54 -1.39 3.64
CA PRO A 132 0.15 -1.54 4.07
C PRO A 132 -0.13 -1.16 5.52
N SER A 133 0.82 -1.46 6.42
CA SER A 133 0.68 -1.13 7.85
C SER A 133 0.73 0.36 8.17
N ASP A 134 1.24 1.17 7.24
CA ASP A 134 1.32 2.63 7.39
C ASP A 134 0.07 3.34 6.84
N VAL A 135 -0.85 2.57 6.24
CA VAL A 135 -2.17 3.08 5.82
C VAL A 135 -3.08 3.16 7.03
N GLU A 136 -3.59 4.33 7.31
CA GLU A 136 -4.42 4.56 8.49
C GLU A 136 -5.81 3.91 8.35
N ALA A 137 -6.30 3.33 9.45
CA ALA A 137 -7.65 2.80 9.50
C ALA A 137 -8.68 3.92 9.50
N VAL A 138 -9.66 3.83 8.62
CA VAL A 138 -10.81 4.76 8.64
C VAL A 138 -11.77 4.33 9.76
N SER A 139 -12.12 5.27 10.64
CA SER A 139 -13.04 5.01 11.76
C SER A 139 -14.38 4.45 11.25
N GLY A 140 -14.84 3.35 11.83
CA GLY A 140 -16.04 2.64 11.38
C GLY A 140 -15.81 1.62 10.26
N ALA A 141 -14.59 1.51 9.71
CA ALA A 141 -14.22 0.54 8.67
C ALA A 141 -13.05 -0.38 9.08
N THR A 142 -12.89 -0.66 10.37
CA THR A 142 -11.74 -1.40 10.92
C THR A 142 -11.62 -2.81 10.33
N ASN A 143 -12.73 -3.54 10.17
CA ASN A 143 -12.69 -4.88 9.56
C ASN A 143 -12.20 -4.84 8.11
N ALA A 144 -12.66 -3.84 7.33
CA ALA A 144 -12.20 -3.64 5.96
C ALA A 144 -10.71 -3.30 5.92
N HIS A 145 -10.21 -2.50 6.87
CA HIS A 145 -8.79 -2.19 7.00
C HIS A 145 -7.95 -3.42 7.33
N THR A 146 -8.39 -4.24 8.26
CA THR A 146 -7.68 -5.48 8.64
C THR A 146 -7.51 -6.40 7.41
N SER A 147 -8.58 -6.63 6.68
CA SER A 147 -8.54 -7.43 5.44
C SER A 147 -7.67 -6.77 4.36
N PHE A 148 -7.75 -5.45 4.21
CA PHE A 148 -6.92 -4.69 3.29
C PHE A 148 -5.43 -4.90 3.57
N VAL A 149 -5.01 -4.71 4.81
CA VAL A 149 -3.59 -4.88 5.22
C VAL A 149 -3.11 -6.31 4.99
N GLU A 150 -3.92 -7.31 5.37
CA GLU A 150 -3.59 -8.72 5.15
C GLU A 150 -3.39 -9.03 3.67
N TYR A 151 -4.33 -8.62 2.82
CA TYR A 151 -4.30 -8.95 1.41
C TYR A 151 -3.26 -8.14 0.63
N ALA A 152 -3.05 -6.87 1.00
CA ALA A 152 -1.95 -6.06 0.45
C ALA A 152 -0.58 -6.68 0.72
N ASN A 153 -0.36 -7.21 1.92
CA ASN A 153 0.88 -7.92 2.25
C ASN A 153 1.09 -9.16 1.36
N LYS A 154 0.04 -9.94 1.09
CA LYS A 154 0.12 -11.10 0.18
C LYS A 154 0.50 -10.68 -1.25
N LEU A 155 -0.08 -9.59 -1.75
CA LEU A 155 0.26 -9.04 -3.06
C LEU A 155 1.69 -8.52 -3.12
N ILE A 156 2.16 -7.84 -2.09
CA ILE A 156 3.55 -7.37 -1.98
C ILE A 156 4.53 -8.56 -1.94
N GLU A 157 4.21 -9.63 -1.22
CA GLU A 157 5.05 -10.83 -1.21
C GLU A 157 5.10 -11.50 -2.60
N ALA A 158 4.00 -11.53 -3.34
CA ALA A 158 3.98 -11.97 -4.73
C ALA A 158 4.82 -11.06 -5.62
N ALA A 159 4.73 -9.74 -5.43
CA ALA A 159 5.52 -8.76 -6.18
C ALA A 159 7.02 -8.88 -5.92
N LYS A 160 7.46 -9.16 -4.71
CA LYS A 160 8.87 -9.45 -4.39
C LYS A 160 9.38 -10.68 -5.13
N LYS A 161 8.54 -11.69 -5.30
CA LYS A 161 8.86 -12.92 -6.04
C LYS A 161 8.71 -12.75 -7.56
N GLY A 162 7.93 -11.77 -8.01
CA GLY A 162 7.50 -11.61 -9.40
C GLY A 162 6.48 -12.68 -9.82
N ASP A 163 5.72 -13.20 -8.88
CA ASP A 163 4.66 -14.19 -9.15
C ASP A 163 3.34 -13.46 -9.45
N THR A 164 3.02 -13.33 -10.72
CA THR A 164 1.82 -12.64 -11.22
C THR A 164 0.58 -13.53 -11.28
N LYS A 165 0.65 -14.76 -10.78
CA LYS A 165 -0.53 -15.63 -10.69
C LYS A 165 -1.54 -15.05 -9.73
N GLU A 166 -2.83 -15.16 -10.10
CA GLU A 166 -3.92 -14.75 -9.22
C GLU A 166 -3.88 -15.50 -7.89
N ILE A 167 -3.86 -14.76 -6.80
CA ILE A 167 -3.90 -15.31 -5.44
C ILE A 167 -5.35 -15.53 -5.04
N LYS A 168 -5.69 -16.75 -4.66
CA LYS A 168 -7.02 -17.08 -4.11
C LYS A 168 -6.92 -17.23 -2.59
N VAL A 169 -7.83 -16.58 -1.88
CA VAL A 169 -7.88 -16.61 -0.41
C VAL A 169 -9.29 -16.90 0.09
N ALA A 170 -9.42 -17.37 1.32
CA ALA A 170 -10.71 -17.52 1.97
C ALA A 170 -11.43 -16.17 2.12
N ALA A 171 -12.74 -16.21 2.30
CA ALA A 171 -13.53 -15.01 2.57
C ALA A 171 -13.02 -14.29 3.84
N PRO A 172 -13.05 -12.94 3.86
CA PRO A 172 -12.63 -12.19 5.02
C PRO A 172 -13.52 -12.52 6.23
N GLN A 173 -12.90 -12.67 7.40
CA GLN A 173 -13.61 -12.86 8.66
C GLN A 173 -14.19 -11.51 9.09
N GLY A 174 -15.51 -11.34 8.96
CA GLY A 174 -16.24 -10.11 9.27
C GLY A 174 -17.34 -10.28 10.30
#